data_8a776884db0d706ecf86202dbf6b1bb9
#
_entry.id   8a776884db0d706ecf86202dbf6b1bb9
#
_cell.length_a   1.000
_cell.length_b   1.000
_cell.length_c   1.000
_cell.angle_alpha   90.00
_cell.angle_beta   90.00
_cell.angle_gamma   90.00
#
_symmetry.space_group_name_H-M   'P 1'
#
loop_
_entity.id
_entity.type
_entity.pdbx_description
1 polymer ?
#
loop_
_entity_poly.entity_id
_entity_poly.type
_entity_poly.pdbx_seq_one_letter_code
_entity_poly.pdbx_strand_id
1 'polypeptide(L)'
;MAAYNIEQVAQFDSALIAPIADMLAQLTTREYPFGEQELRAIVEDTASKLFVMRDDKRIMGMLTLGHYTSPTGRKVWVEDVVVSAEYRGKGLGRKLINHAIEYCRENLSPCTLMLTSNPARIAANELYRTSGFEPKQTNVYKMTF
;
A
#
# COMPACT_ATOMS: atom_id res chain seq x y z
N MET A 1 -6.71 -13.34 -19.87
CA MET A 1 -6.56 -12.48 -18.68
C MET A 1 -5.89 -13.28 -17.60
N ALA A 2 -4.74 -12.82 -17.13
CA ALA A 2 -4.03 -13.54 -16.07
C ALA A 2 -4.84 -13.47 -14.78
N ALA A 3 -5.03 -14.62 -14.13
CA ALA A 3 -5.63 -14.67 -12.82
C ALA A 3 -4.64 -14.09 -11.80
N TYR A 4 -5.15 -13.27 -10.90
CA TYR A 4 -4.37 -12.74 -9.79
C TYR A 4 -5.22 -12.74 -8.53
N ASN A 5 -4.57 -12.70 -7.40
CA ASN A 5 -5.25 -12.44 -6.14
C ASN A 5 -4.47 -11.40 -5.32
N ILE A 6 -5.18 -10.78 -4.38
CA ILE A 6 -4.59 -9.86 -3.41
C ILE A 6 -4.78 -10.53 -2.06
N GLU A 7 -3.68 -10.68 -1.33
CA GLU A 7 -3.70 -11.36 -0.03
C GLU A 7 -2.93 -10.56 1.00
N GLN A 8 -3.36 -10.64 2.24
CA GLN A 8 -2.61 -10.08 3.36
C GLN A 8 -1.44 -10.99 3.70
N VAL A 9 -0.27 -10.39 3.89
CA VAL A 9 0.91 -11.10 4.37
C VAL A 9 0.80 -11.21 5.89
N ALA A 10 0.20 -12.29 6.37
CA ALA A 10 -0.05 -12.50 7.81
C ALA A 10 1.09 -13.24 8.50
N GLN A 11 1.97 -13.87 7.75
CA GLN A 11 3.11 -14.63 8.27
C GLN A 11 4.36 -14.31 7.47
N PHE A 12 5.52 -14.43 8.13
CA PHE A 12 6.80 -14.24 7.45
C PHE A 12 6.97 -15.27 6.33
N ASP A 13 7.37 -14.78 5.17
CA ASP A 13 7.69 -15.61 3.99
C ASP A 13 8.93 -15.01 3.31
N SER A 14 10.04 -15.70 3.39
CA SER A 14 11.31 -15.23 2.83
C SER A 14 11.25 -15.00 1.32
N ALA A 15 10.34 -15.67 0.62
CA ALA A 15 10.18 -15.51 -0.82
C ALA A 15 9.65 -14.12 -1.22
N LEU A 16 9.11 -13.37 -0.27
CA LEU A 16 8.61 -12.01 -0.51
C LEU A 16 9.70 -10.94 -0.44
N ILE A 17 10.86 -11.25 0.12
CA ILE A 17 11.90 -10.23 0.36
C ILE A 17 12.38 -9.62 -0.94
N ALA A 18 12.83 -10.44 -1.89
CA ALA A 18 13.37 -9.94 -3.16
C ALA A 18 12.33 -9.18 -4.00
N PRO A 19 11.10 -9.68 -4.19
CA PRO A 19 10.08 -8.94 -4.93
C PRO A 19 9.72 -7.59 -4.31
N ILE A 20 9.62 -7.52 -2.99
CA ILE A 20 9.31 -6.25 -2.30
C ILE A 20 10.49 -5.28 -2.45
N ALA A 21 11.72 -5.76 -2.28
CA ALA A 21 12.90 -4.92 -2.48
C ALA A 21 12.94 -4.33 -3.90
N ASP A 22 12.62 -5.13 -4.91
CA ASP A 22 12.52 -4.67 -6.30
C ASP A 22 11.46 -3.60 -6.48
N MET A 23 10.30 -3.78 -5.88
CA MET A 23 9.22 -2.80 -5.96
C MET A 23 9.56 -1.49 -5.24
N LEU A 24 10.26 -1.56 -4.12
CA LEU A 24 10.75 -0.36 -3.44
C LEU A 24 11.71 0.43 -4.32
N ALA A 25 12.58 -0.23 -5.05
CA ALA A 25 13.50 0.42 -5.99
C ALA A 25 12.75 1.11 -7.13
N GLN A 26 11.57 0.63 -7.48
CA GLN A 26 10.71 1.26 -8.49
C GLN A 26 9.90 2.43 -7.94
N LEU A 27 9.60 2.40 -6.64
CA LEU A 27 8.78 3.44 -5.99
C LEU A 27 9.56 4.71 -5.73
N THR A 28 10.84 4.59 -5.37
CA THR A 28 11.64 5.72 -4.91
C THR A 28 13.10 5.53 -5.31
N THR A 29 13.80 6.65 -5.52
CA THR A 29 15.24 6.65 -5.74
C THR A 29 16.04 6.53 -4.44
N ARG A 30 15.38 6.74 -3.30
CA ARG A 30 16.01 6.58 -1.99
C ARG A 30 16.16 5.09 -1.69
N GLU A 31 17.34 4.70 -1.21
CA GLU A 31 17.58 3.33 -0.81
C GLU A 31 16.94 3.03 0.54
N TYR A 32 16.20 1.94 0.58
CA TYR A 32 15.65 1.39 1.81
C TYR A 32 16.17 -0.04 1.94
N PRO A 33 16.94 -0.34 2.99
CA PRO A 33 17.36 -1.73 3.22
C PRO A 33 16.12 -2.56 3.55
N PHE A 34 15.85 -3.56 2.74
CA PHE A 34 14.69 -4.43 2.96
C PHE A 34 15.14 -5.88 2.99
N GLY A 35 15.04 -6.52 4.12
CA GLY A 35 15.40 -7.89 4.34
C GLY A 35 14.49 -8.56 5.35
N GLU A 36 14.97 -9.64 5.94
CA GLU A 36 14.19 -10.43 6.90
C GLU A 36 13.68 -9.59 8.07
N GLN A 37 14.56 -8.78 8.65
CA GLN A 37 14.22 -7.97 9.83
C GLN A 37 13.06 -7.00 9.53
N GLU A 38 13.12 -6.32 8.39
CA GLU A 38 12.12 -5.35 7.97
C GLU A 38 10.79 -6.03 7.67
N LEU A 39 10.81 -7.17 6.99
CA LEU A 39 9.58 -7.91 6.71
C LEU A 39 8.94 -8.46 7.99
N ARG A 40 9.75 -9.01 8.90
CA ARG A 40 9.24 -9.47 10.19
C ARG A 40 8.61 -8.34 10.99
N ALA A 41 9.23 -7.16 11.01
CA ALA A 41 8.70 -6.01 11.72
C ALA A 41 7.30 -5.63 11.23
N ILE A 42 7.07 -5.70 9.92
CA ILE A 42 5.74 -5.41 9.34
C ILE A 42 4.74 -6.50 9.73
N VAL A 43 5.10 -7.76 9.57
CA VAL A 43 4.20 -8.90 9.82
C VAL A 43 3.80 -8.97 11.29
N GLU A 44 4.72 -8.65 12.20
CA GLU A 44 4.49 -8.69 13.64
C GLU A 44 3.75 -7.46 14.18
N ASP A 45 3.70 -6.38 13.41
CA ASP A 45 3.01 -5.15 13.80
C ASP A 45 1.50 -5.31 13.57
N THR A 46 0.74 -5.34 14.66
CA THR A 46 -0.72 -5.48 14.60
C THR A 46 -1.42 -4.27 13.97
N ALA A 47 -0.75 -3.12 13.90
CA ALA A 47 -1.27 -1.89 13.29
C ALA A 47 -0.91 -1.75 11.80
N SER A 48 -0.17 -2.70 11.25
CA SER A 48 0.25 -2.68 9.84
C SER A 48 -0.32 -3.89 9.11
N LYS A 49 -0.86 -3.64 7.92
CA LYS A 49 -1.42 -4.69 7.05
C LYS A 49 -0.76 -4.57 5.68
N LEU A 50 0.14 -5.49 5.39
CA LEU A 50 0.79 -5.55 4.07
C LEU A 50 -0.04 -6.47 3.17
N PHE A 51 -0.41 -5.95 2.01
CA PHE A 51 -1.10 -6.73 0.96
C PHE A 51 -0.20 -6.86 -0.24
N VAL A 52 -0.16 -8.04 -0.81
CA VAL A 52 0.54 -8.31 -2.06
C VAL A 52 -0.45 -8.83 -3.10
N MET A 53 -0.25 -8.38 -4.33
CA MET A 53 -0.99 -8.89 -5.49
C MET A 53 -0.08 -9.84 -6.22
N ARG A 54 -0.56 -11.06 -6.44
CA ARG A 54 0.24 -12.07 -7.15
C ARG A 54 -0.59 -12.80 -8.17
N ASP A 55 0.06 -13.19 -9.27
CA ASP A 55 -0.39 -14.29 -10.10
C ASP A 55 0.21 -15.58 -9.54
N ASP A 56 0.18 -16.68 -10.27
CA ASP A 56 0.60 -18.00 -9.77
C ASP A 56 1.96 -18.01 -9.07
N LYS A 57 2.93 -17.22 -9.56
CA LYS A 57 4.32 -17.28 -9.09
C LYS A 57 4.97 -15.92 -8.85
N ARG A 58 4.38 -14.84 -9.34
CA ARG A 58 5.01 -13.50 -9.34
C ARG A 58 4.22 -12.52 -8.51
N ILE A 59 4.96 -11.70 -7.78
CA ILE A 59 4.37 -10.57 -7.07
C ILE A 59 4.28 -9.41 -8.06
N MET A 60 3.07 -8.94 -8.28
CA MET A 60 2.75 -7.91 -9.28
C MET A 60 2.64 -6.52 -8.67
N GLY A 61 2.32 -6.44 -7.39
CA GLY A 61 2.14 -5.17 -6.70
C GLY A 61 2.00 -5.37 -5.21
N MET A 62 1.99 -4.25 -4.49
CA MET A 62 1.82 -4.22 -3.04
C MET A 62 1.17 -2.95 -2.58
N LEU A 63 0.63 -2.99 -1.37
CA LEU A 63 0.06 -1.86 -0.67
C LEU A 63 0.12 -2.14 0.82
N THR A 64 0.43 -1.13 1.63
CA THR A 64 0.37 -1.26 3.09
C THR A 64 -0.71 -0.35 3.64
N LEU A 65 -1.45 -0.83 4.64
CA LEU A 65 -2.33 -0.02 5.47
C LEU A 65 -1.75 0.06 6.87
N GLY A 66 -1.58 1.29 7.37
CA GLY A 66 -1.27 1.52 8.77
C GLY A 66 -2.47 2.15 9.46
N HIS A 67 -2.75 1.79 10.72
CA HIS A 67 -3.90 2.36 11.40
C HIS A 67 -3.62 2.62 12.89
N TYR A 68 -4.35 3.57 13.42
CA TYR A 68 -4.32 3.91 14.83
C TYR A 68 -5.63 4.59 15.21
N THR A 69 -5.88 4.69 16.50
CA THR A 69 -7.06 5.36 17.03
C THR A 69 -6.62 6.55 17.88
N SER A 70 -7.27 7.69 17.63
CA SER A 70 -7.10 8.92 18.39
C SER A 70 -8.44 9.39 18.94
N PRO A 71 -8.50 10.45 19.76
CA PRO A 71 -9.79 10.95 20.25
C PRO A 71 -10.80 11.30 19.18
N THR A 72 -10.35 11.57 17.95
CA THR A 72 -11.24 11.86 16.82
C THR A 72 -11.58 10.65 15.97
N GLY A 73 -11.22 9.44 16.42
CA GLY A 73 -11.57 8.19 15.78
C GLY A 73 -10.40 7.45 15.14
N ARG A 74 -10.74 6.38 14.44
CA ARG A 74 -9.72 5.55 13.77
C ARG A 74 -9.29 6.16 12.45
N LYS A 75 -7.97 6.24 12.26
CA LYS A 75 -7.34 6.67 11.02
C LYS A 75 -6.60 5.50 10.40
N VAL A 76 -6.75 5.39 9.08
CA VAL A 76 -6.05 4.38 8.29
C VAL A 76 -5.31 5.11 7.17
N TRP A 77 -4.04 4.78 7.00
CA TRP A 77 -3.19 5.38 5.97
C TRP A 77 -2.76 4.34 4.95
N VAL A 78 -2.92 4.70 3.68
CA VAL A 78 -2.36 3.93 2.57
C VAL A 78 -0.90 4.32 2.40
N GLU A 79 -0.02 3.34 2.40
CA GLU A 79 1.42 3.53 2.27
C GLU A 79 1.99 2.63 1.17
N ASP A 80 3.01 3.14 0.48
CA ASP A 80 3.87 2.35 -0.42
C ASP A 80 3.08 1.51 -1.44
N VAL A 81 2.19 2.17 -2.18
CA VAL A 81 1.44 1.53 -3.26
C VAL A 81 2.32 1.41 -4.49
N VAL A 82 2.57 0.20 -4.93
CA VAL A 82 3.38 -0.06 -6.13
C VAL A 82 2.73 -1.15 -6.97
N VAL A 83 2.67 -0.91 -8.26
CA VAL A 83 2.49 -1.96 -9.28
C VAL A 83 3.82 -2.08 -10.01
N SER A 84 4.36 -3.28 -10.08
CA SER A 84 5.64 -3.53 -10.75
C SER A 84 5.56 -3.07 -12.22
N ALA A 85 6.67 -2.51 -12.73
CA ALA A 85 6.70 -1.84 -14.02
C ALA A 85 6.18 -2.71 -15.18
N GLU A 86 6.49 -4.00 -15.16
CA GLU A 86 6.06 -4.92 -16.22
C GLU A 86 4.55 -5.19 -16.22
N TYR A 87 3.85 -4.82 -15.16
CA TYR A 87 2.40 -5.04 -15.05
C TYR A 87 1.59 -3.74 -15.10
N ARG A 88 2.22 -2.60 -15.33
CA ARG A 88 1.53 -1.30 -15.39
C ARG A 88 0.66 -1.18 -16.62
N GLY A 89 -0.30 -0.25 -16.56
CA GLY A 89 -1.21 0.01 -17.68
C GLY A 89 -2.36 -0.97 -17.81
N LYS A 90 -2.59 -1.80 -16.79
CA LYS A 90 -3.64 -2.84 -16.79
C LYS A 90 -4.72 -2.62 -15.71
N GLY A 91 -4.72 -1.46 -15.08
CA GLY A 91 -5.69 -1.14 -14.04
C GLY A 91 -5.43 -1.81 -12.69
N LEU A 92 -4.24 -2.36 -12.47
CA LEU A 92 -3.94 -3.10 -11.25
C LEU A 92 -3.79 -2.19 -10.02
N GLY A 93 -3.33 -0.96 -10.20
CA GLY A 93 -3.30 0.03 -9.14
C GLY A 93 -4.68 0.30 -8.57
N ARG A 94 -5.68 0.41 -9.43
CA ARG A 94 -7.08 0.57 -9.03
C ARG A 94 -7.58 -0.65 -8.26
N LYS A 95 -7.18 -1.85 -8.66
CA LYS A 95 -7.54 -3.07 -7.95
C LYS A 95 -6.97 -3.10 -6.54
N LEU A 96 -5.71 -2.68 -6.37
CA LEU A 96 -5.10 -2.56 -5.05
C LEU A 96 -5.82 -1.56 -4.17
N ILE A 97 -6.12 -0.38 -4.69
CA ILE A 97 -6.83 0.67 -3.94
C ILE A 97 -8.24 0.21 -3.58
N ASN A 98 -8.97 -0.41 -4.51
CA ASN A 98 -10.30 -0.92 -4.22
C ASN A 98 -10.27 -2.00 -3.13
N HIS A 99 -9.24 -2.85 -3.13
CA HIS A 99 -9.05 -3.85 -2.09
C HIS A 99 -8.85 -3.19 -0.71
N ALA A 100 -8.03 -2.15 -0.65
CA ALA A 100 -7.82 -1.39 0.59
C ALA A 100 -9.11 -0.75 1.09
N ILE A 101 -9.90 -0.17 0.19
CA ILE A 101 -11.20 0.44 0.54
C ILE A 101 -12.14 -0.62 1.12
N GLU A 102 -12.27 -1.76 0.47
CA GLU A 102 -13.13 -2.84 0.96
C GLU A 102 -12.64 -3.42 2.28
N TYR A 103 -11.34 -3.58 2.44
CA TYR A 103 -10.77 -4.03 3.70
C TYR A 103 -11.12 -3.08 4.84
N CYS A 104 -10.99 -1.78 4.62
CA CYS A 104 -11.38 -0.77 5.61
C CYS A 104 -12.87 -0.86 5.96
N ARG A 105 -13.71 -1.00 4.93
CA ARG A 105 -15.16 -1.09 5.12
C ARG A 105 -15.55 -2.31 5.95
N GLU A 106 -14.95 -3.45 5.67
CA GLU A 106 -15.29 -4.72 6.30
C GLU A 106 -14.63 -4.95 7.66
N ASN A 107 -13.41 -4.42 7.86
CA ASN A 107 -12.59 -4.81 9.01
C ASN A 107 -12.23 -3.65 9.95
N LEU A 108 -12.23 -2.40 9.48
CA LEU A 108 -11.73 -1.26 10.25
C LEU A 108 -12.77 -0.16 10.47
N SER A 109 -13.94 -0.28 9.88
CA SER A 109 -15.03 0.70 10.05
C SER A 109 -15.52 0.76 11.49
N PRO A 110 -15.93 1.93 12.00
CA PRO A 110 -15.83 3.24 11.35
C PRO A 110 -14.40 3.76 11.35
N CYS A 111 -13.95 4.31 10.23
CA CYS A 111 -12.60 4.85 10.09
C CYS A 111 -12.53 5.90 8.98
N THR A 112 -11.44 6.65 8.97
CA THR A 112 -11.11 7.56 7.85
C THR A 112 -9.88 7.01 7.15
N LEU A 113 -10.02 6.74 5.85
CA LEU A 113 -8.91 6.27 5.02
C LEU A 113 -8.26 7.46 4.32
N MET A 114 -6.96 7.60 4.47
CA MET A 114 -6.18 8.72 3.98
C MET A 114 -4.94 8.24 3.25
N LEU A 115 -4.43 9.09 2.37
CA LEU A 115 -3.14 8.90 1.73
C LEU A 115 -2.54 10.27 1.40
N THR A 116 -1.24 10.30 1.14
CA THR A 116 -0.57 11.46 0.59
C THR A 116 -0.03 11.12 -0.79
N SER A 117 -0.03 12.11 -1.68
CA SER A 117 0.47 11.93 -3.04
C SER A 117 1.08 13.24 -3.52
N ASN A 118 2.24 13.15 -4.16
CA ASN A 118 2.87 14.32 -4.76
C ASN A 118 1.99 14.86 -5.90
N PRO A 119 1.77 16.19 -5.97
CA PRO A 119 0.94 16.76 -7.05
C PRO A 119 1.46 16.44 -8.46
N ALA A 120 2.74 16.16 -8.63
CA ALA A 120 3.32 15.81 -9.92
C ALA A 120 2.91 14.42 -10.42
N ARG A 121 2.38 13.57 -9.55
CA ARG A 121 1.93 12.22 -9.89
C ARG A 121 0.50 12.26 -10.45
N ILE A 122 0.37 12.76 -11.67
CA ILE A 122 -0.93 13.08 -12.28
C ILE A 122 -1.81 11.83 -12.40
N ALA A 123 -1.27 10.73 -12.90
CA ALA A 123 -2.03 9.50 -13.09
C ALA A 123 -2.48 8.89 -11.74
N ALA A 124 -1.60 8.89 -10.74
CA ALA A 124 -1.94 8.39 -9.41
C ALA A 124 -3.02 9.24 -8.74
N ASN A 125 -2.91 10.56 -8.84
CA ASN A 125 -3.91 11.48 -8.28
C ASN A 125 -5.27 11.30 -8.95
N GLU A 126 -5.30 11.09 -10.25
CA GLU A 126 -6.52 10.78 -10.98
C GLU A 126 -7.14 9.47 -10.50
N LEU A 127 -6.33 8.44 -10.29
CA LEU A 127 -6.77 7.18 -9.72
C LEU A 127 -7.45 7.37 -8.38
N TYR A 128 -6.81 8.12 -7.48
CA TYR A 128 -7.36 8.33 -6.13
C TYR A 128 -8.68 9.09 -6.17
N ARG A 129 -8.75 10.14 -6.97
CA ARG A 129 -9.97 10.95 -7.09
C ARG A 129 -11.12 10.13 -7.68
N THR A 130 -10.87 9.34 -8.71
CA THR A 130 -11.92 8.51 -9.32
C THR A 130 -12.24 7.27 -8.50
N SER A 131 -11.44 6.94 -7.49
CA SER A 131 -11.73 5.86 -6.54
C SER A 131 -12.58 6.32 -5.35
N GLY A 132 -12.85 7.63 -5.25
CA GLY A 132 -13.71 8.19 -4.20
C GLY A 132 -12.99 9.00 -3.14
N PHE A 133 -11.66 9.17 -3.25
CA PHE A 133 -10.94 10.04 -2.33
C PHE A 133 -11.20 11.51 -2.67
N GLU A 134 -11.37 12.32 -1.65
CA GLU A 134 -11.51 13.77 -1.77
C GLU A 134 -10.21 14.45 -1.41
N PRO A 135 -9.70 15.40 -2.23
CA PRO A 135 -8.55 16.18 -1.85
C PRO A 135 -8.82 16.95 -0.56
N LYS A 136 -7.92 16.83 0.41
CA LYS A 136 -8.02 17.56 1.66
C LYS A 136 -6.99 18.69 1.64
N GLN A 137 -7.44 19.93 1.83
CA GLN A 137 -6.57 21.07 1.89
C GLN A 137 -5.91 21.12 3.26
N THR A 138 -4.65 20.67 3.32
CA THR A 138 -3.88 20.59 4.55
C THR A 138 -2.39 20.58 4.20
N ASN A 139 -1.56 20.80 5.19
CA ASN A 139 -0.12 20.68 5.05
C ASN A 139 0.36 19.40 5.74
N VAL A 140 1.33 18.74 5.14
CA VAL A 140 2.03 17.63 5.77
C VAL A 140 3.41 18.12 6.20
N TYR A 141 3.72 17.95 7.48
CA TYR A 141 5.02 18.31 8.05
C TYR A 141 5.77 17.03 8.40
N LYS A 142 7.08 17.05 8.18
CA LYS A 142 7.92 15.88 8.39
C LYS A 142 9.15 16.25 9.19
N MET A 143 9.49 15.40 10.16
CA MET A 143 10.75 15.47 10.89
C MET A 143 11.27 14.03 11.03
N THR A 144 12.53 13.83 10.74
CA THR A 144 13.17 12.51 10.81
C THR A 144 14.19 12.51 11.94
N PHE A 145 14.17 11.47 12.73
CA PHE A 145 15.09 11.30 13.86
C PHE A 145 16.14 10.24 13.57
#